data_0cab54f34e4c58f0df5d6392806b0c52
#
_entry.id   0cab54f34e4c58f0df5d6392806b0c52
#
_cell.length_a   1.000
_cell.length_b   1.000
_cell.length_c   1.000
_cell.angle_alpha   90.00
_cell.angle_beta   90.00
_cell.angle_gamma   90.00
#
_symmetry.space_group_name_H-M   'P 1'
#
loop_
_entity.id
_entity.type
_entity.pdbx_description
1 polymer ?
#
loop_
_entity_poly.entity_id
_entity_poly.type
_entity_poly.pdbx_seq_one_letter_code
_entity_poly.pdbx_strand_id
1 'polypeptide(L)'
;MTNLEKLRACELFLFDMDGTLYLGDEVYDGAIALMEDLPRLGKKYIYLTNNSSRAGTDYITRLRRLGFPCESENVFTSGMATGLYLNQNYPGASVYLAGTRAFYRELQSYGIRLVNDENGHTDCDTVDVVVQGFDKELVYEKLDRAVHFLRRGAAFIAANPDWVCPMPNDEVQPDCGSICALLTASSGVKPTYIGKPNRNMIDVISKMTGIPNDKICAVGDRLYTDIAVAQNAGSVSVLVLSGETSADMAAAAERQPDLILPSVKELHDILK
;
A
#
# COMPACT_ATOMS: atom_id res chain seq x y z
N MET A 1 2.47 25.73 15.58
CA MET A 1 3.52 24.69 15.37
C MET A 1 3.92 24.73 13.91
N THR A 2 5.19 24.94 13.60
CA THR A 2 5.72 24.89 12.24
C THR A 2 5.68 23.46 11.71
N ASN A 3 5.79 23.27 10.39
CA ASN A 3 5.81 21.90 9.81
C ASN A 3 7.02 21.08 10.32
N LEU A 4 8.17 21.72 10.56
CA LEU A 4 9.35 21.08 11.17
C LEU A 4 9.08 20.65 12.62
N GLU A 5 8.39 21.44 13.41
CA GLU A 5 8.01 21.07 14.78
C GLU A 5 7.03 19.89 14.78
N LYS A 6 6.06 19.89 13.84
CA LYS A 6 5.14 18.74 13.68
C LYS A 6 5.91 17.47 13.31
N LEU A 7 6.83 17.53 12.33
CA LEU A 7 7.66 16.41 11.89
C LEU A 7 8.47 15.83 13.06
N ARG A 8 9.17 16.69 13.81
CA ARG A 8 9.97 16.27 14.97
C ARG A 8 9.13 15.66 16.09
N ALA A 9 7.87 16.05 16.21
CA ALA A 9 6.93 15.53 17.19
C ALA A 9 6.28 14.20 16.79
N CYS A 10 6.50 13.72 15.54
CA CYS A 10 6.01 12.41 15.10
C CYS A 10 6.75 11.29 15.80
N GLU A 11 6.01 10.25 16.17
CA GLU A 11 6.50 9.06 16.87
C GLU A 11 6.62 7.85 15.95
N LEU A 12 5.85 7.83 14.85
CA LEU A 12 5.84 6.76 13.85
C LEU A 12 6.00 7.35 12.44
N PHE A 13 6.89 6.76 11.66
CA PHE A 13 7.12 7.10 10.27
C PHE A 13 6.69 5.95 9.37
N LEU A 14 5.83 6.23 8.39
CA LEU A 14 5.38 5.29 7.37
C LEU A 14 6.12 5.64 6.08
N PHE A 15 6.96 4.74 5.61
CA PHE A 15 7.73 4.96 4.39
C PHE A 15 7.15 4.16 3.23
N ASP A 16 6.80 4.83 2.14
CA ASP A 16 6.73 4.14 0.86
C ASP A 16 8.11 3.60 0.48
N MET A 17 8.17 2.65 -0.43
CA MET A 17 9.42 1.94 -0.74
C MET A 17 9.96 2.29 -2.12
N ASP A 18 9.23 1.91 -3.19
CA ASP A 18 9.68 2.08 -4.56
C ASP A 18 9.61 3.56 -4.97
N GLY A 19 10.74 4.20 -5.30
CA GLY A 19 10.84 5.64 -5.56
C GLY A 19 11.13 6.49 -4.33
N THR A 20 11.01 5.93 -3.12
CA THR A 20 11.25 6.62 -1.84
C THR A 20 12.51 6.16 -1.14
N LEU A 21 12.70 4.84 -0.94
CA LEU A 21 13.87 4.26 -0.28
C LEU A 21 14.84 3.59 -1.25
N TYR A 22 14.30 3.07 -2.34
CA TYR A 22 15.04 2.40 -3.41
C TYR A 22 14.25 2.43 -4.71
N LEU A 23 14.92 2.12 -5.83
CA LEU A 23 14.26 1.80 -7.11
C LEU A 23 14.89 0.52 -7.68
N GLY A 24 14.07 -0.50 -7.92
CA GLY A 24 14.59 -1.82 -8.26
C GLY A 24 15.50 -2.35 -7.13
N ASP A 25 16.77 -2.63 -7.43
CA ASP A 25 17.77 -3.05 -6.43
C ASP A 25 18.75 -1.91 -6.03
N GLU A 26 18.54 -0.70 -6.53
CA GLU A 26 19.33 0.47 -6.21
C GLU A 26 18.76 1.19 -4.97
N VAL A 27 19.51 1.17 -3.87
CA VAL A 27 19.14 1.83 -2.61
C VAL A 27 19.58 3.28 -2.64
N TYR A 28 18.69 4.20 -2.29
CA TYR A 28 18.99 5.63 -2.25
C TYR A 28 19.91 6.00 -1.09
N ASP A 29 20.76 7.01 -1.31
CA ASP A 29 21.71 7.51 -0.31
C ASP A 29 20.98 7.92 0.98
N GLY A 30 21.55 7.52 2.12
CA GLY A 30 21.01 7.81 3.44
C GLY A 30 19.83 6.94 3.88
N ALA A 31 19.19 6.15 2.99
CA ALA A 31 17.99 5.40 3.33
C ALA A 31 18.21 4.35 4.43
N ILE A 32 19.26 3.53 4.33
CA ILE A 32 19.58 2.52 5.37
C ILE A 32 19.92 3.21 6.68
N ALA A 33 20.80 4.23 6.63
CA ALA A 33 21.21 4.95 7.83
C ALA A 33 20.03 5.63 8.55
N LEU A 34 19.05 6.15 7.81
CA LEU A 34 17.83 6.69 8.40
C LEU A 34 17.06 5.60 9.18
N MET A 35 16.86 4.41 8.58
CA MET A 35 16.14 3.32 9.23
C MET A 35 16.85 2.81 10.49
N GLU A 36 18.18 2.78 10.49
CA GLU A 36 18.98 2.39 11.65
C GLU A 36 18.95 3.42 12.79
N ASP A 37 18.85 4.71 12.44
CA ASP A 37 18.89 5.79 13.41
C ASP A 37 17.50 6.13 14.00
N LEU A 38 16.39 5.89 13.29
CA LEU A 38 15.04 6.17 13.79
C LEU A 38 14.78 5.56 15.19
N PRO A 39 15.10 4.28 15.47
CA PRO A 39 14.91 3.72 16.80
C PRO A 39 15.81 4.38 17.86
N ARG A 40 17.04 4.79 17.51
CA ARG A 40 17.95 5.52 18.40
C ARG A 40 17.43 6.90 18.77
N LEU A 41 16.63 7.51 17.86
CA LEU A 41 15.93 8.78 18.07
C LEU A 41 14.57 8.60 18.79
N GLY A 42 14.26 7.38 19.26
CA GLY A 42 13.01 7.06 19.94
C GLY A 42 11.80 7.01 19.01
N LYS A 43 12.01 6.85 17.71
CA LYS A 43 10.96 6.83 16.68
C LYS A 43 10.76 5.42 16.13
N LYS A 44 9.50 5.09 15.80
CA LYS A 44 9.14 3.84 15.12
C LYS A 44 9.03 4.06 13.62
N TYR A 45 9.12 2.99 12.84
CA TYR A 45 8.87 3.05 11.41
C TYR A 45 8.16 1.79 10.89
N ILE A 46 7.45 1.96 9.77
CA ILE A 46 6.79 0.90 9.00
C ILE A 46 7.04 1.17 7.52
N TYR A 47 7.46 0.15 6.79
CA TYR A 47 7.47 0.14 5.32
C TYR A 47 6.05 -0.10 4.82
N LEU A 48 5.49 0.87 4.11
CA LEU A 48 4.09 0.91 3.68
C LEU A 48 3.99 0.79 2.17
N THR A 49 3.31 -0.22 1.64
CA THR A 49 3.17 -0.41 0.19
C THR A 49 1.74 -0.67 -0.24
N ASN A 50 1.39 -0.13 -1.43
CA ASN A 50 0.16 -0.47 -2.14
C ASN A 50 0.25 -1.78 -2.92
N ASN A 51 1.44 -2.28 -3.17
CA ASN A 51 1.64 -3.46 -4.01
C ASN A 51 1.14 -4.74 -3.31
N SER A 52 0.04 -5.29 -3.81
CA SER A 52 -0.60 -6.52 -3.33
C SER A 52 -0.18 -7.77 -4.10
N SER A 53 0.79 -7.66 -5.03
CA SER A 53 1.28 -8.84 -5.77
C SER A 53 2.22 -9.73 -4.98
N ARG A 54 2.66 -9.28 -3.79
CA ARG A 54 3.56 -9.98 -2.87
C ARG A 54 2.98 -9.97 -1.47
N ALA A 55 3.32 -10.97 -0.67
CA ALA A 55 3.00 -11.01 0.75
C ALA A 55 3.98 -10.19 1.59
N GLY A 56 3.61 -9.81 2.82
CA GLY A 56 4.49 -9.11 3.75
C GLY A 56 5.82 -9.83 3.98
N THR A 57 5.82 -11.17 4.05
CA THR A 57 7.03 -12.01 4.19
C THR A 57 8.01 -11.87 3.02
N ASP A 58 7.50 -11.65 1.80
CA ASP A 58 8.34 -11.44 0.62
C ASP A 58 9.07 -10.10 0.70
N TYR A 59 8.37 -9.06 1.24
CA TYR A 59 8.97 -7.74 1.48
C TYR A 59 10.03 -7.78 2.57
N ILE A 60 9.82 -8.50 3.67
CA ILE A 60 10.82 -8.68 4.72
C ILE A 60 12.10 -9.28 4.13
N THR A 61 11.97 -10.34 3.34
CA THR A 61 13.11 -11.00 2.67
C THR A 61 13.84 -10.04 1.73
N ARG A 62 13.08 -9.28 0.92
CA ARG A 62 13.65 -8.30 -0.02
C ARG A 62 14.39 -7.17 0.70
N LEU A 63 13.75 -6.56 1.70
CA LEU A 63 14.34 -5.44 2.46
C LEU A 63 15.64 -5.84 3.15
N ARG A 64 15.67 -7.02 3.79
CA ARG A 64 16.88 -7.55 4.40
C ARG A 64 18.00 -7.80 3.37
N ARG A 65 17.65 -8.31 2.17
CA ARG A 65 18.61 -8.48 1.07
C ARG A 65 19.22 -7.15 0.61
N LEU A 66 18.43 -6.08 0.61
CA LEU A 66 18.87 -4.73 0.27
C LEU A 66 19.63 -4.03 1.41
N GLY A 67 19.77 -4.66 2.58
CA GLY A 67 20.50 -4.14 3.73
C GLY A 67 19.64 -3.34 4.73
N PHE A 68 18.32 -3.26 4.54
CA PHE A 68 17.44 -2.57 5.48
C PHE A 68 17.17 -3.40 6.75
N PRO A 69 17.19 -2.79 7.95
CA PRO A 69 16.67 -3.43 9.15
C PRO A 69 15.17 -3.64 9.02
N CYS A 70 14.71 -4.89 9.12
CA CYS A 70 13.29 -5.21 8.89
C CYS A 70 12.89 -6.45 9.68
N GLU A 71 11.86 -6.30 10.52
CA GLU A 71 11.16 -7.37 11.20
C GLU A 71 9.69 -7.40 10.72
N SER A 72 8.90 -8.38 11.20
CA SER A 72 7.51 -8.56 10.75
C SER A 72 6.63 -7.34 11.03
N GLU A 73 6.84 -6.69 12.15
CA GLU A 73 6.10 -5.48 12.55
C GLU A 73 6.47 -4.23 11.75
N ASN A 74 7.56 -4.27 10.99
CA ASN A 74 7.99 -3.14 10.16
C ASN A 74 7.37 -3.11 8.77
N VAL A 75 6.56 -4.09 8.38
CA VAL A 75 5.95 -4.14 7.04
C VAL A 75 4.44 -4.07 7.15
N PHE A 76 3.82 -3.22 6.32
CA PHE A 76 2.37 -3.17 6.16
C PHE A 76 2.01 -3.01 4.69
N THR A 77 1.31 -4.00 4.13
CA THR A 77 0.91 -4.05 2.73
C THR A 77 -0.57 -3.72 2.55
N SER A 78 -0.97 -3.35 1.33
CA SER A 78 -2.39 -3.23 1.00
C SER A 78 -3.12 -4.58 1.10
N GLY A 79 -2.41 -5.69 0.92
CA GLY A 79 -2.93 -7.05 1.14
C GLY A 79 -3.29 -7.28 2.61
N MET A 80 -2.39 -6.92 3.54
CA MET A 80 -2.64 -6.97 4.99
C MET A 80 -3.83 -6.06 5.37
N ALA A 81 -3.86 -4.83 4.87
CA ALA A 81 -4.97 -3.91 5.09
C ALA A 81 -6.30 -4.49 4.58
N THR A 82 -6.29 -5.17 3.42
CA THR A 82 -7.47 -5.82 2.85
C THR A 82 -7.96 -6.97 3.75
N GLY A 83 -7.05 -7.81 4.27
CA GLY A 83 -7.41 -8.89 5.19
C GLY A 83 -8.07 -8.36 6.48
N LEU A 84 -7.50 -7.33 7.08
CA LEU A 84 -8.06 -6.66 8.26
C LEU A 84 -9.41 -6.00 7.97
N TYR A 85 -9.56 -5.34 6.81
CA TYR A 85 -10.80 -4.73 6.39
C TYR A 85 -11.92 -5.77 6.21
N LEU A 86 -11.61 -6.91 5.58
CA LEU A 86 -12.56 -8.01 5.37
C LEU A 86 -13.02 -8.58 6.72
N ASN A 87 -12.12 -8.85 7.65
CA ASN A 87 -12.46 -9.35 8.98
C ASN A 87 -13.37 -8.37 9.76
N GLN A 88 -13.16 -7.07 9.58
CA GLN A 88 -13.96 -6.04 10.28
C GLN A 88 -15.33 -5.84 9.65
N ASN A 89 -15.43 -5.82 8.30
CA ASN A 89 -16.63 -5.39 7.59
C ASN A 89 -17.44 -6.54 6.97
N TYR A 90 -16.80 -7.71 6.76
CA TYR A 90 -17.39 -8.89 6.14
C TYR A 90 -17.01 -10.16 6.93
N PRO A 91 -17.25 -10.22 8.26
CA PRO A 91 -16.83 -11.35 9.08
C PRO A 91 -17.49 -12.67 8.61
N GLY A 92 -16.64 -13.67 8.30
CA GLY A 92 -17.10 -15.00 7.85
C GLY A 92 -17.61 -15.06 6.41
N ALA A 93 -17.56 -13.96 5.65
CA ALA A 93 -17.99 -13.94 4.25
C ALA A 93 -17.20 -14.91 3.38
N SER A 94 -17.87 -15.46 2.37
CA SER A 94 -17.23 -16.20 1.29
C SER A 94 -16.56 -15.23 0.32
N VAL A 95 -15.25 -15.38 0.11
CA VAL A 95 -14.45 -14.43 -0.68
C VAL A 95 -13.86 -15.13 -1.90
N TYR A 96 -14.12 -14.57 -3.07
CA TYR A 96 -13.42 -14.90 -4.31
C TYR A 96 -12.24 -13.94 -4.50
N LEU A 97 -11.02 -14.46 -4.60
CA LEU A 97 -9.82 -13.67 -4.81
C LEU A 97 -9.33 -13.76 -6.26
N ALA A 98 -9.30 -12.64 -6.98
CA ALA A 98 -8.54 -12.43 -8.20
C ALA A 98 -7.21 -11.73 -7.84
N GLY A 99 -6.18 -12.52 -7.61
CA GLY A 99 -4.88 -12.06 -7.13
C GLY A 99 -3.79 -13.13 -7.32
N THR A 100 -2.57 -12.79 -6.93
CA THR A 100 -1.44 -13.72 -6.96
C THR A 100 -1.54 -14.78 -5.87
N ARG A 101 -0.78 -15.87 -6.03
CA ARG A 101 -0.62 -16.89 -4.97
C ARG A 101 -0.06 -16.31 -3.67
N ALA A 102 0.80 -15.30 -3.76
CA ALA A 102 1.32 -14.60 -2.58
C ALA A 102 0.20 -13.90 -1.81
N PHE A 103 -0.67 -13.17 -2.52
CA PHE A 103 -1.82 -12.49 -1.93
C PHE A 103 -2.85 -13.49 -1.38
N TYR A 104 -3.05 -14.63 -2.07
CA TYR A 104 -3.89 -15.71 -1.59
C TYR A 104 -3.44 -16.21 -0.20
N ARG A 105 -2.13 -16.54 -0.05
CA ARG A 105 -1.56 -16.99 1.23
C ARG A 105 -1.63 -15.90 2.31
N GLU A 106 -1.45 -14.63 1.94
CA GLU A 106 -1.58 -13.52 2.88
C GLU A 106 -3.01 -13.44 3.44
N LEU A 107 -4.05 -13.45 2.61
CA LEU A 107 -5.43 -13.44 3.07
C LEU A 107 -5.80 -14.70 3.88
N GLN A 108 -5.27 -15.88 3.52
CA GLN A 108 -5.43 -17.08 4.34
C GLN A 108 -4.85 -16.92 5.75
N SER A 109 -3.70 -16.24 5.90
CA SER A 109 -3.09 -16.01 7.21
C SER A 109 -3.94 -15.13 8.12
N TYR A 110 -4.83 -14.30 7.54
CA TYR A 110 -5.85 -13.52 8.25
C TYR A 110 -7.14 -14.30 8.53
N GLY A 111 -7.20 -15.60 8.18
CA GLY A 111 -8.38 -16.45 8.39
C GLY A 111 -9.54 -16.12 7.43
N ILE A 112 -9.27 -15.44 6.31
CA ILE A 112 -10.29 -15.14 5.30
C ILE A 112 -10.74 -16.44 4.63
N ARG A 113 -12.08 -16.64 4.54
CA ARG A 113 -12.67 -17.78 3.88
C ARG A 113 -12.63 -17.63 2.36
N LEU A 114 -11.48 -18.00 1.75
CA LEU A 114 -11.32 -18.03 0.30
C LEU A 114 -12.06 -19.26 -0.26
N VAL A 115 -12.86 -19.07 -1.33
CA VAL A 115 -13.68 -20.13 -1.95
C VAL A 115 -13.11 -20.60 -3.28
N ASN A 116 -12.05 -20.00 -3.77
CA ASN A 116 -11.28 -20.45 -4.93
C ASN A 116 -9.91 -20.97 -4.52
N ASP A 117 -9.27 -21.71 -5.39
CA ASP A 117 -7.86 -22.08 -5.24
C ASP A 117 -6.90 -20.93 -5.66
N GLU A 118 -5.60 -21.15 -5.54
CA GLU A 118 -4.55 -20.15 -5.91
C GLU A 118 -4.57 -19.78 -7.40
N ASN A 119 -5.20 -20.58 -8.27
CA ASN A 119 -5.33 -20.33 -9.71
C ASN A 119 -6.64 -19.64 -10.08
N GLY A 120 -7.53 -19.42 -9.10
CA GLY A 120 -8.84 -18.79 -9.30
C GLY A 120 -9.97 -19.76 -9.62
N HIS A 121 -9.73 -21.09 -9.58
CA HIS A 121 -10.76 -22.08 -9.82
C HIS A 121 -11.69 -22.24 -8.62
N THR A 122 -13.00 -22.34 -8.88
CA THR A 122 -14.04 -22.55 -7.86
C THR A 122 -15.30 -23.16 -8.45
N ASP A 123 -15.95 -24.01 -7.66
CA ASP A 123 -17.27 -24.62 -7.99
C ASP A 123 -18.44 -23.79 -7.42
N CYS A 124 -18.18 -22.65 -6.76
CA CYS A 124 -19.23 -21.81 -6.20
C CYS A 124 -20.00 -21.06 -7.29
N ASP A 125 -21.32 -21.01 -7.17
CA ASP A 125 -22.20 -20.18 -8.04
C ASP A 125 -22.33 -18.74 -7.56
N THR A 126 -22.16 -18.50 -6.27
CA THR A 126 -22.26 -17.17 -5.64
C THR A 126 -21.20 -17.03 -4.56
N VAL A 127 -20.81 -15.78 -4.30
CA VAL A 127 -19.92 -15.37 -3.21
C VAL A 127 -20.41 -14.07 -2.60
N ASP A 128 -20.01 -13.77 -1.37
CA ASP A 128 -20.36 -12.52 -0.72
C ASP A 128 -19.48 -11.36 -1.20
N VAL A 129 -18.19 -11.63 -1.45
CA VAL A 129 -17.19 -10.61 -1.79
C VAL A 129 -16.27 -11.11 -2.92
N VAL A 130 -16.01 -10.23 -3.88
CA VAL A 130 -14.90 -10.35 -4.85
C VAL A 130 -13.78 -9.43 -4.40
N VAL A 131 -12.57 -9.95 -4.26
CA VAL A 131 -11.36 -9.17 -3.98
C VAL A 131 -10.47 -9.17 -5.22
N GLN A 132 -10.07 -7.97 -5.67
CA GLN A 132 -9.07 -7.79 -6.73
C GLN A 132 -7.77 -7.27 -6.14
N GLY A 133 -6.65 -7.90 -6.48
CA GLY A 133 -5.31 -7.41 -6.21
C GLY A 133 -4.53 -7.06 -7.47
N PHE A 134 -3.27 -6.63 -7.31
CA PHE A 134 -2.32 -6.57 -8.41
C PHE A 134 -1.94 -7.99 -8.82
N ASP A 135 -2.64 -8.54 -9.80
CA ASP A 135 -2.50 -9.93 -10.21
C ASP A 135 -1.55 -10.08 -11.40
N LYS A 136 -0.29 -10.41 -11.11
CA LYS A 136 0.74 -10.73 -12.12
C LYS A 136 0.64 -12.17 -12.65
N GLU A 137 -0.27 -12.97 -12.10
CA GLU A 137 -0.59 -14.34 -12.49
C GLU A 137 -2.00 -14.42 -13.12
N LEU A 138 -2.48 -13.27 -13.67
CA LEU A 138 -3.83 -13.12 -14.21
C LEU A 138 -4.05 -14.04 -15.41
N VAL A 139 -5.15 -14.79 -15.35
CA VAL A 139 -5.69 -15.57 -16.46
C VAL A 139 -7.13 -15.15 -16.71
N TYR A 140 -7.63 -15.37 -17.93
CA TYR A 140 -8.97 -14.91 -18.32
C TYR A 140 -10.08 -15.49 -17.43
N GLU A 141 -9.94 -16.71 -16.95
CA GLU A 141 -10.89 -17.37 -16.05
C GLU A 141 -11.13 -16.57 -14.76
N LYS A 142 -10.06 -15.98 -14.18
CA LYS A 142 -10.19 -15.12 -12.98
C LYS A 142 -11.08 -13.92 -13.25
N LEU A 143 -10.96 -13.29 -14.43
CA LEU A 143 -11.79 -12.16 -14.82
C LEU A 143 -13.25 -12.58 -15.04
N ASP A 144 -13.48 -13.67 -15.78
CA ASP A 144 -14.79 -14.19 -16.07
C ASP A 144 -15.55 -14.54 -14.79
N ARG A 145 -14.93 -15.27 -13.88
CA ARG A 145 -15.54 -15.62 -12.58
C ARG A 145 -15.78 -14.39 -11.70
N ALA A 146 -14.87 -13.43 -11.66
CA ALA A 146 -15.07 -12.18 -10.93
C ALA A 146 -16.29 -11.42 -11.46
N VAL A 147 -16.42 -11.24 -12.79
CA VAL A 147 -17.58 -10.58 -13.42
C VAL A 147 -18.87 -11.35 -13.12
N HIS A 148 -18.85 -12.69 -13.18
CA HIS A 148 -19.99 -13.54 -12.85
C HIS A 148 -20.53 -13.25 -11.44
N PHE A 149 -19.64 -13.19 -10.43
CA PHE A 149 -20.03 -12.94 -9.04
C PHE A 149 -20.49 -11.50 -8.81
N LEU A 150 -19.79 -10.52 -9.38
CA LEU A 150 -20.13 -9.10 -9.26
C LEU A 150 -21.54 -8.82 -9.84
N ARG A 151 -21.88 -9.41 -10.99
CA ARG A 151 -23.23 -9.27 -11.59
C ARG A 151 -24.32 -9.96 -10.78
N ARG A 152 -23.97 -10.82 -9.84
CA ARG A 152 -24.90 -11.50 -8.91
C ARG A 152 -24.97 -10.82 -7.54
N GLY A 153 -24.36 -9.66 -7.39
CA GLY A 153 -24.50 -8.83 -6.19
C GLY A 153 -23.36 -8.98 -5.16
N ALA A 154 -22.28 -9.68 -5.49
CA ALA A 154 -21.11 -9.71 -4.61
C ALA A 154 -20.54 -8.30 -4.41
N ALA A 155 -20.08 -7.98 -3.19
CA ALA A 155 -19.37 -6.75 -2.93
C ALA A 155 -18.02 -6.76 -3.66
N PHE A 156 -17.60 -5.60 -4.20
CA PHE A 156 -16.34 -5.47 -4.91
C PHE A 156 -15.31 -4.70 -4.07
N ILE A 157 -14.25 -5.39 -3.65
CA ILE A 157 -13.13 -4.83 -2.87
C ILE A 157 -11.87 -4.89 -3.72
N ALA A 158 -11.07 -3.84 -3.70
CA ALA A 158 -9.80 -3.76 -4.40
C ALA A 158 -8.67 -3.39 -3.43
N ALA A 159 -7.55 -4.11 -3.51
CA ALA A 159 -6.41 -3.90 -2.60
C ALA A 159 -5.80 -2.51 -2.75
N ASN A 160 -5.73 -1.95 -3.97
CA ASN A 160 -5.16 -0.64 -4.24
C ASN A 160 -5.74 -0.02 -5.54
N PRO A 161 -5.71 1.33 -5.69
CA PRO A 161 -6.25 2.01 -6.86
C PRO A 161 -5.23 2.22 -7.98
N ASP A 162 -3.97 1.80 -7.82
CA ASP A 162 -2.88 2.13 -8.73
C ASP A 162 -3.15 1.60 -10.15
N TRP A 163 -3.04 2.48 -11.14
CA TRP A 163 -3.26 2.14 -12.55
C TRP A 163 -2.11 1.35 -13.14
N VAL A 164 -0.88 1.72 -12.74
CA VAL A 164 0.35 1.12 -13.23
C VAL A 164 1.34 0.93 -12.08
N CYS A 165 2.15 -0.13 -12.21
CA CYS A 165 3.34 -0.33 -11.39
C CYS A 165 4.56 0.10 -12.21
N PRO A 166 5.36 1.08 -11.75
CA PRO A 166 6.59 1.48 -12.42
C PRO A 166 7.61 0.34 -12.44
N MET A 167 8.34 0.28 -13.54
CA MET A 167 9.41 -0.67 -13.77
C MET A 167 10.68 0.09 -14.18
N PRO A 168 11.89 -0.52 -14.07
CA PRO A 168 13.11 0.08 -14.58
C PRO A 168 12.96 0.44 -16.07
N ASN A 169 13.73 1.45 -16.53
CA ASN A 169 13.79 1.92 -17.92
C ASN A 169 12.47 2.57 -18.41
N ASP A 170 11.77 3.29 -17.53
CA ASP A 170 10.50 3.99 -17.83
C ASP A 170 9.38 3.05 -18.33
N GLU A 171 9.51 1.75 -18.10
CA GLU A 171 8.45 0.79 -18.39
C GLU A 171 7.39 0.79 -17.28
N VAL A 172 6.18 0.31 -17.61
CA VAL A 172 5.09 0.16 -16.65
C VAL A 172 4.37 -1.18 -16.84
N GLN A 173 3.81 -1.71 -15.75
CA GLN A 173 2.90 -2.86 -15.79
C GLN A 173 1.49 -2.42 -15.35
N PRO A 174 0.41 -2.93 -16.00
CA PRO A 174 -0.95 -2.70 -15.50
C PRO A 174 -1.08 -3.20 -14.06
N ASP A 175 -1.57 -2.35 -13.16
CA ASP A 175 -1.75 -2.67 -11.74
C ASP A 175 -3.24 -2.93 -11.42
N CYS A 176 -3.58 -3.09 -10.17
CA CYS A 176 -4.90 -3.43 -9.65
C CYS A 176 -6.00 -2.49 -10.16
N GLY A 177 -5.76 -1.18 -10.20
CA GLY A 177 -6.72 -0.19 -10.71
C GLY A 177 -7.11 -0.42 -12.17
N SER A 178 -6.14 -0.78 -13.03
CA SER A 178 -6.39 -1.12 -14.44
C SER A 178 -7.27 -2.37 -14.57
N ILE A 179 -7.02 -3.40 -13.76
CA ILE A 179 -7.83 -4.61 -13.73
C ILE A 179 -9.24 -4.29 -13.21
N CYS A 180 -9.34 -3.47 -12.17
CA CYS A 180 -10.61 -3.01 -11.62
C CYS A 180 -11.44 -2.22 -12.64
N ALA A 181 -10.80 -1.42 -13.50
CA ALA A 181 -11.50 -0.71 -14.57
C ALA A 181 -12.14 -1.68 -15.58
N LEU A 182 -11.42 -2.74 -15.98
CA LEU A 182 -11.94 -3.80 -16.83
C LEU A 182 -13.14 -4.49 -16.17
N LEU A 183 -13.01 -4.90 -14.91
CA LEU A 183 -14.08 -5.56 -14.16
C LEU A 183 -15.29 -4.63 -13.98
N THR A 184 -15.06 -3.34 -13.72
CA THR A 184 -16.14 -2.33 -13.60
C THR A 184 -16.87 -2.14 -14.92
N ALA A 185 -16.15 -2.03 -16.04
CA ALA A 185 -16.75 -1.91 -17.37
C ALA A 185 -17.61 -3.13 -17.73
N SER A 186 -17.20 -4.34 -17.31
CA SER A 186 -17.88 -5.59 -17.63
C SER A 186 -19.06 -5.90 -16.69
N SER A 187 -18.96 -5.52 -15.41
CA SER A 187 -19.97 -5.84 -14.39
C SER A 187 -20.95 -4.70 -14.08
N GLY A 188 -20.51 -3.45 -14.28
CA GLY A 188 -21.21 -2.24 -13.80
C GLY A 188 -20.97 -1.91 -12.33
N VAL A 189 -20.19 -2.73 -11.60
CA VAL A 189 -19.94 -2.56 -10.16
C VAL A 189 -18.60 -1.88 -9.96
N LYS A 190 -18.55 -0.83 -9.12
CA LYS A 190 -17.31 -0.13 -8.77
C LYS A 190 -16.71 -0.71 -7.49
N PRO A 191 -15.37 -0.80 -7.39
CA PRO A 191 -14.71 -1.31 -6.19
C PRO A 191 -14.67 -0.28 -5.07
N THR A 192 -14.61 -0.79 -3.82
CA THR A 192 -14.08 -0.06 -2.67
C THR A 192 -12.60 -0.32 -2.58
N TYR A 193 -11.77 0.71 -2.74
CA TYR A 193 -10.32 0.62 -2.64
C TYR A 193 -9.85 0.71 -1.18
N ILE A 194 -8.89 -0.13 -0.79
CA ILE A 194 -8.38 -0.24 0.59
C ILE A 194 -7.06 0.49 0.77
N GLY A 195 -6.12 0.32 -0.18
CA GLY A 195 -4.79 0.92 -0.14
C GLY A 195 -4.78 2.46 -0.17
N LYS A 196 -3.58 3.05 -0.08
CA LYS A 196 -3.38 4.51 -0.27
C LYS A 196 -4.11 4.97 -1.55
N PRO A 197 -4.80 6.09 -1.59
CA PRO A 197 -4.87 7.18 -0.61
C PRO A 197 -5.95 7.02 0.47
N ASN A 198 -6.54 5.82 0.64
CA ASN A 198 -7.58 5.62 1.64
C ASN A 198 -6.99 5.74 3.06
N ARG A 199 -7.55 6.65 3.86
CA ARG A 199 -7.12 6.90 5.24
C ARG A 199 -7.13 5.65 6.13
N ASN A 200 -7.94 4.64 5.78
CA ASN A 200 -8.07 3.41 6.55
C ASN A 200 -6.73 2.71 6.80
N MET A 201 -5.76 2.82 5.88
CA MET A 201 -4.42 2.27 6.11
C MET A 201 -3.76 2.88 7.35
N ILE A 202 -3.77 4.21 7.49
CA ILE A 202 -3.20 4.89 8.65
C ILE A 202 -4.06 4.66 9.90
N ASP A 203 -5.39 4.70 9.78
CA ASP A 203 -6.30 4.46 10.90
C ASP A 203 -6.12 3.06 11.52
N VAL A 204 -5.87 2.04 10.70
CA VAL A 204 -5.56 0.67 11.16
C VAL A 204 -4.20 0.64 11.85
N ILE A 205 -3.17 1.23 11.26
CA ILE A 205 -1.82 1.31 11.86
C ILE A 205 -1.86 2.07 13.19
N SER A 206 -2.59 3.17 13.26
CA SER A 206 -2.80 3.95 14.49
C SER A 206 -3.42 3.09 15.60
N LYS A 207 -4.45 2.31 15.29
CA LYS A 207 -5.08 1.37 16.24
C LYS A 207 -4.13 0.26 16.69
N MET A 208 -3.35 -0.30 15.76
CA MET A 208 -2.39 -1.38 16.04
C MET A 208 -1.23 -0.92 16.93
N THR A 209 -0.74 0.30 16.71
CA THR A 209 0.44 0.86 17.41
C THR A 209 0.09 1.67 18.66
N GLY A 210 -1.18 2.09 18.80
CA GLY A 210 -1.62 3.02 19.83
C GLY A 210 -1.16 4.48 19.60
N ILE A 211 -0.56 4.78 18.45
CA ILE A 211 -0.04 6.12 18.12
C ILE A 211 -1.12 6.88 17.34
N PRO A 212 -1.56 8.06 17.80
CA PRO A 212 -2.59 8.82 17.12
C PRO A 212 -2.12 9.39 15.78
N ASN A 213 -3.04 9.61 14.85
CA ASN A 213 -2.73 9.99 13.46
C ASN A 213 -1.87 11.26 13.34
N ASP A 214 -2.09 12.24 14.23
CA ASP A 214 -1.31 13.50 14.26
C ASP A 214 0.15 13.33 14.73
N LYS A 215 0.49 12.14 15.25
CA LYS A 215 1.86 11.70 15.59
C LYS A 215 2.46 10.72 14.59
N ILE A 216 1.78 10.50 13.47
CA ILE A 216 2.24 9.67 12.35
C ILE A 216 2.69 10.58 11.21
N CYS A 217 3.81 10.24 10.59
CA CYS A 217 4.31 10.88 9.38
C CYS A 217 4.33 9.87 8.24
N ALA A 218 3.68 10.18 7.10
CA ALA A 218 3.88 9.40 5.89
C ALA A 218 4.90 10.08 4.98
N VAL A 219 5.85 9.30 4.49
CA VAL A 219 6.95 9.71 3.62
C VAL A 219 6.83 8.93 2.31
N GLY A 220 6.78 9.62 1.19
CA GLY A 220 6.64 8.99 -0.11
C GLY A 220 6.92 9.94 -1.26
N ASP A 221 6.92 9.40 -2.47
CA ASP A 221 7.25 10.14 -3.70
C ASP A 221 6.02 10.50 -4.55
N ARG A 222 4.80 10.02 -4.18
CA ARG A 222 3.59 10.24 -4.95
C ARG A 222 2.58 11.12 -4.24
N LEU A 223 2.16 12.20 -4.90
CA LEU A 223 1.15 13.13 -4.37
C LEU A 223 -0.20 12.45 -4.16
N TYR A 224 -0.66 11.66 -5.12
CA TYR A 224 -2.01 11.10 -5.16
C TYR A 224 -2.21 9.83 -4.31
N THR A 225 -1.14 9.23 -3.79
CA THR A 225 -1.19 8.08 -2.87
C THR A 225 -0.57 8.41 -1.52
N ASP A 226 0.75 8.62 -1.45
CA ASP A 226 1.51 8.75 -0.20
C ASP A 226 1.19 10.02 0.56
N ILE A 227 1.16 11.14 -0.15
CA ILE A 227 0.83 12.42 0.44
C ILE A 227 -0.67 12.49 0.74
N ALA A 228 -1.49 12.02 -0.19
CA ALA A 228 -2.94 12.02 -0.01
C ALA A 228 -3.39 11.14 1.16
N VAL A 229 -2.78 9.96 1.42
CA VAL A 229 -3.16 9.12 2.57
C VAL A 229 -2.89 9.83 3.90
N ALA A 230 -1.74 10.51 4.03
CA ALA A 230 -1.41 11.30 5.22
C ALA A 230 -2.42 12.42 5.42
N GLN A 231 -2.66 13.23 4.38
CA GLN A 231 -3.60 14.35 4.42
C GLN A 231 -5.03 13.90 4.72
N ASN A 232 -5.48 12.76 4.16
CA ASN A 232 -6.81 12.22 4.40
C ASN A 232 -6.97 11.68 5.82
N ALA A 233 -5.89 11.22 6.44
CA ALA A 233 -5.88 10.72 7.82
C ALA A 233 -5.62 11.81 8.87
N GLY A 234 -5.19 13.01 8.48
CA GLY A 234 -4.77 14.08 9.39
C GLY A 234 -3.36 13.84 9.97
N SER A 235 -2.52 13.11 9.25
CA SER A 235 -1.12 12.83 9.57
C SER A 235 -0.19 13.82 8.88
N VAL A 236 1.08 13.86 9.31
CA VAL A 236 2.11 14.68 8.67
C VAL A 236 2.53 14.03 7.35
N SER A 237 2.71 14.85 6.31
CA SER A 237 3.09 14.41 4.97
C SER A 237 4.45 14.95 4.55
N VAL A 238 5.36 14.08 4.13
CA VAL A 238 6.67 14.42 3.59
C VAL A 238 6.79 13.84 2.19
N LEU A 239 6.84 14.72 1.20
CA LEU A 239 7.12 14.35 -0.19
C LEU A 239 8.63 14.32 -0.41
N VAL A 240 9.14 13.24 -1.01
CA VAL A 240 10.51 13.16 -1.54
C VAL A 240 10.48 13.21 -3.06
N LEU A 241 11.45 13.91 -3.65
CA LEU A 241 11.54 14.12 -5.10
C LEU A 241 12.48 13.08 -5.77
N SER A 242 12.74 11.97 -5.08
CA SER A 242 13.59 10.88 -5.59
C SER A 242 12.88 9.91 -6.53
N GLY A 243 11.55 10.00 -6.63
CA GLY A 243 10.72 9.08 -7.41
C GLY A 243 9.87 9.79 -8.48
N GLU A 244 8.55 9.51 -8.48
CA GLU A 244 7.62 9.91 -9.54
C GLU A 244 7.35 11.43 -9.60
N THR A 245 7.24 12.09 -8.44
CA THR A 245 6.84 13.50 -8.41
C THR A 245 8.02 14.43 -8.66
N SER A 246 7.95 15.23 -9.73
CA SER A 246 8.90 16.31 -10.00
C SER A 246 8.63 17.55 -9.13
N ALA A 247 9.62 18.47 -9.05
CA ALA A 247 9.47 19.74 -8.35
C ALA A 247 8.32 20.60 -8.92
N ASP A 248 8.14 20.60 -10.24
CA ASP A 248 7.04 21.33 -10.90
C ASP A 248 5.67 20.74 -10.57
N MET A 249 5.55 19.40 -10.54
CA MET A 249 4.33 18.73 -10.11
C MET A 249 4.00 19.03 -8.65
N ALA A 250 5.02 19.02 -7.79
CA ALA A 250 4.85 19.35 -6.38
C ALA A 250 4.37 20.80 -6.20
N ALA A 251 4.96 21.76 -6.94
CA ALA A 251 4.56 23.18 -6.88
C ALA A 251 3.12 23.40 -7.39
N ALA A 252 2.66 22.61 -8.36
CA ALA A 252 1.31 22.69 -8.93
C ALA A 252 0.24 21.95 -8.12
N ALA A 253 0.60 21.22 -7.06
CA ALA A 253 -0.34 20.42 -6.28
C ALA A 253 -1.38 21.31 -5.56
N GLU A 254 -2.67 20.99 -5.69
CA GLU A 254 -3.75 21.73 -5.01
C GLU A 254 -3.63 21.63 -3.48
N ARG A 255 -3.24 20.46 -2.98
CA ARG A 255 -2.99 20.22 -1.55
C ARG A 255 -1.50 20.02 -1.35
N GLN A 256 -0.84 21.03 -0.78
CA GLN A 256 0.60 21.00 -0.55
C GLN A 256 0.98 20.00 0.56
N PRO A 257 2.06 19.20 0.38
CA PRO A 257 2.65 18.43 1.49
C PRO A 257 3.09 19.34 2.64
N ASP A 258 3.15 18.82 3.87
CA ASP A 258 3.73 19.57 4.99
C ASP A 258 5.20 19.90 4.73
N LEU A 259 5.95 18.97 4.12
CA LEU A 259 7.35 19.17 3.72
C LEU A 259 7.60 18.55 2.34
N ILE A 260 8.49 19.21 1.57
CA ILE A 260 9.03 18.68 0.30
C ILE A 260 10.55 18.64 0.45
N LEU A 261 11.14 17.48 0.24
CA LEU A 261 12.57 17.22 0.39
C LEU A 261 13.13 16.57 -0.88
N PRO A 262 14.42 16.78 -1.22
CA PRO A 262 15.03 16.11 -2.35
C PRO A 262 14.99 14.58 -2.23
N SER A 263 15.28 14.04 -1.02
CA SER A 263 15.31 12.61 -0.75
C SER A 263 15.12 12.32 0.76
N VAL A 264 15.15 11.07 1.13
CA VAL A 264 15.14 10.63 2.55
C VAL A 264 16.43 10.98 3.30
N LYS A 265 17.52 11.32 2.60
CA LYS A 265 18.76 11.81 3.21
C LYS A 265 18.55 13.12 3.95
N GLU A 266 17.86 14.09 3.32
CA GLU A 266 17.55 15.38 3.95
C GLU A 266 16.56 15.19 5.13
N LEU A 267 15.66 14.24 5.04
CA LEU A 267 14.80 13.87 6.18
C LEU A 267 15.65 13.37 7.36
N HIS A 268 16.64 12.53 7.10
CA HIS A 268 17.58 12.03 8.12
C HIS A 268 18.36 13.16 8.80
N ASP A 269 18.86 14.13 8.01
CA ASP A 269 19.60 15.28 8.55
C ASP A 269 18.72 16.20 9.41
N ILE A 270 17.43 16.33 9.08
CA ILE A 270 16.45 17.11 9.87
C ILE A 270 16.12 16.43 11.21
N LEU A 271 16.11 15.09 11.26
CA LEU A 271 15.72 14.34 12.45
C LEU A 271 16.85 14.16 13.45
N LYS A 272 18.11 14.24 13.04
CA LYS A 272 19.31 14.29 13.89
C LYS A 272 19.36 15.59 14.70
#